data_78efd593cda57cfaaba0ccd998fe534b
#
_entry.id   78efd593cda57cfaaba0ccd998fe534b
#
_cell.length_a   1.000
_cell.length_b   1.000
_cell.length_c   1.000
_cell.angle_alpha   90.00
_cell.angle_beta   90.00
_cell.angle_gamma   90.00
#
_symmetry.space_group_name_H-M   'P 1'
#
loop_
_entity.id
_entity.type
_entity.pdbx_description
1 polymer ?
#
loop_
_entity_poly.entity_id
_entity_poly.type
_entity_poly.pdbx_seq_one_letter_code
_entity_poly.pdbx_strand_id
1 'polypeptide(L)'
;MKKIIIKGNKLFLEDGTLIYLTQEMISRFDLKDKKIIEDNLLEEILYFRIKLSAYNLLIKREYFTKELRDKLIEKIGFPNIVDNVIDELSKKDYLDDYEKAKSYAEQHPNYGAKKLSYIFYQMGIDRDIISEILEEEKDEEIERIKALWLKLGEREERKKIESLLRKGFLYKDIKEAISLLEEEEEW
;
A
#
# COMPACT_ATOMS: atom_id res chain seq x y z
N MET A 1 -23.01 -16.21 -22.24
CA MET A 1 -23.72 -15.03 -22.82
C MET A 1 -24.61 -14.37 -21.77
N LYS A 2 -24.51 -13.07 -21.61
CA LYS A 2 -25.30 -12.29 -20.62
C LYS A 2 -26.12 -11.23 -21.34
N LYS A 3 -27.37 -11.06 -20.92
CA LYS A 3 -28.20 -9.94 -21.38
C LYS A 3 -27.76 -8.68 -20.69
N ILE A 4 -27.74 -7.60 -21.42
CA ILE A 4 -27.34 -6.29 -20.95
C ILE A 4 -28.35 -5.23 -21.39
N ILE A 5 -28.39 -4.15 -20.65
CA ILE A 5 -29.12 -2.93 -21.05
C ILE A 5 -28.14 -1.77 -20.97
N ILE A 6 -27.99 -1.03 -22.06
CA ILE A 6 -27.16 0.18 -22.09
C ILE A 6 -28.06 1.41 -22.15
N LYS A 7 -27.86 2.32 -21.20
CA LYS A 7 -28.56 3.62 -21.16
C LYS A 7 -27.50 4.73 -20.95
N GLY A 8 -27.24 5.48 -22.03
CA GLY A 8 -26.18 6.49 -22.02
C GLY A 8 -24.81 5.86 -21.71
N ASN A 9 -24.20 6.25 -20.61
CA ASN A 9 -22.91 5.75 -20.14
C ASN A 9 -23.03 4.65 -19.06
N LYS A 10 -24.17 3.97 -18.97
CA LYS A 10 -24.44 2.93 -17.96
C LYS A 10 -24.77 1.61 -18.64
N LEU A 11 -24.05 0.56 -18.25
CA LEU A 11 -24.33 -0.82 -18.60
C LEU A 11 -24.91 -1.53 -17.39
N PHE A 12 -26.09 -2.11 -17.53
CA PHE A 12 -26.77 -2.90 -16.51
C PHE A 12 -26.72 -4.36 -16.89
N LEU A 13 -26.31 -5.22 -15.95
CA LEU A 13 -26.41 -6.68 -16.06
C LEU A 13 -27.75 -7.17 -15.51
N GLU A 14 -28.11 -8.42 -15.83
CA GLU A 14 -29.37 -9.04 -15.36
C GLU A 14 -29.51 -9.14 -13.84
N ASP A 15 -28.38 -9.26 -13.13
CA ASP A 15 -28.31 -9.31 -11.66
C ASP A 15 -28.42 -7.93 -10.99
N GLY A 16 -28.62 -6.88 -11.77
CA GLY A 16 -28.70 -5.49 -11.30
C GLY A 16 -27.35 -4.80 -11.18
N THR A 17 -26.24 -5.45 -11.48
CA THR A 17 -24.92 -4.84 -11.46
C THR A 17 -24.85 -3.69 -12.46
N LEU A 18 -24.35 -2.52 -11.99
CA LEU A 18 -24.18 -1.32 -12.79
C LEU A 18 -22.68 -1.04 -13.06
N ILE A 19 -22.34 -0.97 -14.33
CA ILE A 19 -21.00 -0.62 -14.80
C ILE A 19 -21.05 0.73 -15.52
N TYR A 20 -20.25 1.69 -15.06
CA TYR A 20 -20.11 2.98 -15.72
C TYR A 20 -19.11 2.89 -16.89
N LEU A 21 -19.56 3.22 -18.08
CA LEU A 21 -18.78 3.22 -19.30
C LEU A 21 -18.25 4.62 -19.63
N THR A 22 -17.14 4.70 -20.36
CA THR A 22 -16.73 5.92 -21.05
C THR A 22 -17.17 5.87 -22.51
N GLN A 23 -17.17 7.00 -23.23
CA GLN A 23 -17.45 7.01 -24.66
C GLN A 23 -16.43 6.18 -25.43
N GLU A 24 -15.16 6.21 -25.01
CA GLU A 24 -14.11 5.35 -25.55
C GLU A 24 -14.46 3.86 -25.42
N MET A 25 -14.95 3.41 -24.25
CA MET A 25 -15.36 2.03 -24.05
C MET A 25 -16.52 1.64 -24.94
N ILE A 26 -17.53 2.50 -25.08
CA ILE A 26 -18.69 2.25 -25.93
C ILE A 26 -18.25 2.07 -27.38
N SER A 27 -17.35 2.90 -27.85
CA SER A 27 -16.79 2.81 -29.19
C SER A 27 -15.87 1.61 -29.37
N ARG A 28 -14.91 1.41 -28.44
CA ARG A 28 -13.90 0.34 -28.50
C ARG A 28 -14.49 -1.06 -28.56
N PHE A 29 -15.52 -1.31 -27.75
CA PHE A 29 -16.18 -2.61 -27.62
C PHE A 29 -17.44 -2.72 -28.47
N ASP A 30 -17.70 -1.71 -29.31
CA ASP A 30 -18.89 -1.64 -30.19
C ASP A 30 -20.18 -1.97 -29.41
N LEU A 31 -20.37 -1.26 -28.29
CA LEU A 31 -21.49 -1.55 -27.36
C LEU A 31 -22.80 -0.90 -27.76
N LYS A 32 -22.80 -0.01 -28.76
CA LYS A 32 -23.99 0.69 -29.19
C LYS A 32 -25.02 -0.33 -29.68
N ASP A 33 -26.20 -0.29 -29.12
CA ASP A 33 -27.35 -1.13 -29.45
C ASP A 33 -27.19 -2.65 -29.11
N LYS A 34 -26.08 -3.08 -28.50
CA LYS A 34 -25.95 -4.45 -28.01
C LYS A 34 -26.91 -4.74 -26.87
N LYS A 35 -27.56 -5.88 -26.96
CA LYS A 35 -28.50 -6.41 -25.94
C LYS A 35 -27.95 -7.65 -25.23
N ILE A 36 -27.01 -8.31 -25.84
CA ILE A 36 -26.38 -9.54 -25.37
C ILE A 36 -24.88 -9.40 -25.60
N ILE A 37 -24.08 -9.81 -24.62
CA ILE A 37 -22.62 -9.91 -24.75
C ILE A 37 -22.15 -11.30 -24.29
N GLU A 38 -21.02 -11.72 -24.83
CA GLU A 38 -20.33 -12.92 -24.38
C GLU A 38 -19.61 -12.65 -23.05
N ASP A 39 -19.40 -13.70 -22.27
CA ASP A 39 -18.75 -13.56 -20.96
C ASP A 39 -17.32 -13.03 -21.10
N ASN A 40 -16.56 -13.47 -22.12
CA ASN A 40 -15.23 -12.97 -22.41
C ASN A 40 -15.23 -11.47 -22.72
N LEU A 41 -16.19 -10.99 -23.49
CA LEU A 41 -16.30 -9.56 -23.80
C LEU A 41 -16.65 -8.75 -22.54
N LEU A 42 -17.47 -9.30 -21.65
CA LEU A 42 -17.78 -8.67 -20.38
C LEU A 42 -16.51 -8.55 -19.52
N GLU A 43 -15.70 -9.60 -19.43
CA GLU A 43 -14.42 -9.58 -18.72
C GLU A 43 -13.46 -8.52 -19.27
N GLU A 44 -13.34 -8.40 -20.60
CA GLU A 44 -12.53 -7.38 -21.23
C GLU A 44 -13.01 -5.95 -20.92
N ILE A 45 -14.33 -5.72 -20.94
CA ILE A 45 -14.94 -4.44 -20.58
C ILE A 45 -14.64 -4.09 -19.11
N LEU A 46 -14.83 -5.06 -18.21
CA LEU A 46 -14.55 -4.89 -16.78
C LEU A 46 -13.06 -4.63 -16.52
N TYR A 47 -12.19 -5.44 -17.14
CA TYR A 47 -10.74 -5.26 -17.03
C TYR A 47 -10.32 -3.85 -17.46
N PHE A 48 -10.77 -3.39 -18.63
CA PHE A 48 -10.48 -2.05 -19.13
C PHE A 48 -11.02 -0.97 -18.18
N ARG A 49 -12.23 -1.15 -17.65
CA ARG A 49 -12.88 -0.21 -16.72
C ARG A 49 -12.13 -0.11 -15.40
N ILE A 50 -11.71 -1.24 -14.85
CA ILE A 50 -10.95 -1.31 -13.60
C ILE A 50 -9.57 -0.67 -13.79
N LYS A 51 -8.89 -1.01 -14.87
CA LYS A 51 -7.57 -0.46 -15.23
C LYS A 51 -7.61 1.07 -15.39
N LEU A 52 -8.62 1.61 -16.09
CA LEU A 52 -8.82 3.05 -16.20
C LEU A 52 -9.06 3.70 -14.82
N SER A 53 -9.80 3.04 -13.94
CA SER A 53 -10.00 3.52 -12.57
C SER A 53 -8.72 3.49 -11.75
N ALA A 54 -7.90 2.46 -11.90
CA ALA A 54 -6.60 2.36 -11.24
C ALA A 54 -5.68 3.50 -11.66
N TYR A 55 -5.50 3.74 -12.95
CA TYR A 55 -4.70 4.86 -13.45
C TYR A 55 -5.20 6.21 -12.93
N ASN A 56 -6.52 6.44 -12.91
CA ASN A 56 -7.10 7.67 -12.38
C ASN A 56 -6.85 7.86 -10.86
N LEU A 57 -6.63 6.78 -10.12
CA LEU A 57 -6.24 6.83 -8.71
C LEU A 57 -4.74 7.11 -8.58
N LEU A 58 -3.91 6.38 -9.32
CA LEU A 58 -2.44 6.49 -9.30
C LEU A 58 -1.93 7.87 -9.74
N ILE A 59 -2.60 8.53 -10.69
CA ILE A 59 -2.27 9.91 -11.09
C ILE A 59 -2.43 10.90 -9.91
N LYS A 60 -3.30 10.61 -8.94
CA LYS A 60 -3.57 11.52 -7.84
C LYS A 60 -2.59 11.38 -6.69
N ARG A 61 -2.17 10.18 -6.41
CA ARG A 61 -1.16 9.82 -5.40
C ARG A 61 -0.72 8.37 -5.56
N GLU A 62 0.34 8.03 -4.89
CA GLU A 62 0.78 6.64 -4.73
C GLU A 62 -0.15 5.85 -3.79
N TYR A 63 -0.25 4.56 -4.04
CA TYR A 63 -1.01 3.60 -3.26
C TYR A 63 -0.15 2.39 -2.92
N PHE A 64 -0.34 1.81 -1.74
CA PHE A 64 0.08 0.44 -1.50
C PHE A 64 -0.79 -0.52 -2.32
N THR A 65 -0.21 -1.64 -2.71
CA THR A 65 -0.88 -2.64 -3.57
C THR A 65 -2.23 -3.07 -3.00
N LYS A 66 -2.27 -3.44 -1.71
CA LYS A 66 -3.52 -3.81 -1.03
C LYS A 66 -4.51 -2.65 -0.97
N GLU A 67 -4.06 -1.45 -0.68
CA GLU A 67 -4.94 -0.27 -0.60
C GLU A 67 -5.62 0.02 -1.94
N LEU A 68 -4.87 -0.03 -3.05
CA LEU A 68 -5.43 0.16 -4.38
C LEU A 68 -6.43 -0.95 -4.72
N ARG A 69 -6.05 -2.20 -4.45
CA ARG A 69 -6.89 -3.37 -4.64
C ARG A 69 -8.25 -3.23 -3.92
N ASP A 70 -8.21 -2.99 -2.63
CA ASP A 70 -9.41 -2.88 -1.79
C ASP A 70 -10.32 -1.75 -2.28
N LYS A 71 -9.74 -0.61 -2.64
CA LYS A 71 -10.47 0.54 -3.19
C LYS A 71 -11.12 0.27 -4.55
N LEU A 72 -10.48 -0.51 -5.40
CA LEU A 72 -11.05 -0.91 -6.69
C LEU A 72 -12.20 -1.90 -6.51
N ILE A 73 -12.05 -2.85 -5.59
CA ILE A 73 -13.12 -3.82 -5.24
C ILE A 73 -14.32 -3.10 -4.65
N GLU A 74 -14.11 -2.19 -3.70
CA GLU A 74 -15.20 -1.38 -3.11
C GLU A 74 -15.95 -0.58 -4.19
N LYS A 75 -15.22 0.00 -5.12
CA LYS A 75 -15.79 0.91 -6.13
C LYS A 75 -16.49 0.21 -7.29
N ILE A 76 -16.00 -0.95 -7.71
CA ILE A 76 -16.42 -1.58 -8.97
C ILE A 76 -16.89 -3.03 -8.72
N GLY A 77 -16.35 -3.72 -7.74
CA GLY A 77 -16.53 -5.15 -7.52
C GLY A 77 -15.55 -5.98 -8.36
N PHE A 78 -15.89 -7.24 -8.61
CA PHE A 78 -15.15 -8.19 -9.45
C PHE A 78 -13.71 -8.47 -8.98
N PRO A 79 -13.52 -9.03 -7.77
CA PRO A 79 -12.20 -9.22 -7.17
C PRO A 79 -11.17 -9.89 -8.07
N ASN A 80 -11.56 -10.98 -8.76
CA ASN A 80 -10.65 -11.71 -9.64
C ASN A 80 -10.10 -10.85 -10.81
N ILE A 81 -10.96 -9.96 -11.36
CA ILE A 81 -10.53 -9.08 -12.45
C ILE A 81 -9.68 -7.93 -11.89
N VAL A 82 -10.01 -7.45 -10.68
CA VAL A 82 -9.16 -6.49 -9.96
C VAL A 82 -7.78 -7.07 -9.73
N ASP A 83 -7.67 -8.32 -9.27
CA ASP A 83 -6.40 -8.98 -9.02
C ASP A 83 -5.54 -9.05 -10.30
N ASN A 84 -6.13 -9.41 -11.45
CA ASN A 84 -5.43 -9.39 -12.73
C ASN A 84 -4.90 -8.00 -13.12
N VAL A 85 -5.66 -6.94 -12.82
CA VAL A 85 -5.23 -5.56 -13.06
C VAL A 85 -4.10 -5.16 -12.11
N ILE A 86 -4.21 -5.50 -10.85
CA ILE A 86 -3.16 -5.24 -9.85
C ILE A 86 -1.86 -5.95 -10.24
N ASP A 87 -1.91 -7.21 -10.64
CA ASP A 87 -0.76 -7.98 -11.11
C ASP A 87 -0.09 -7.33 -12.32
N GLU A 88 -0.89 -6.82 -13.27
CA GLU A 88 -0.33 -6.10 -14.43
C GLU A 88 0.37 -4.80 -14.00
N LEU A 89 -0.24 -4.05 -13.06
CA LEU A 89 0.32 -2.79 -12.59
C LEU A 89 1.61 -2.99 -11.81
N SER A 90 1.68 -4.03 -10.97
CA SER A 90 2.91 -4.41 -10.24
C SER A 90 4.03 -4.83 -11.20
N LYS A 91 3.71 -5.66 -12.22
CA LYS A 91 4.69 -6.06 -13.26
C LYS A 91 5.22 -4.91 -14.11
N LYS A 92 4.55 -3.78 -14.09
CA LYS A 92 4.92 -2.55 -14.82
C LYS A 92 5.49 -1.46 -13.90
N ASP A 93 5.81 -1.81 -12.67
CA ASP A 93 6.39 -0.92 -11.66
C ASP A 93 5.52 0.31 -11.33
N TYR A 94 4.19 0.22 -11.53
CA TYR A 94 3.25 1.24 -11.06
C TYR A 94 2.93 1.10 -9.58
N LEU A 95 3.24 -0.05 -8.98
CA LEU A 95 3.06 -0.38 -7.57
C LEU A 95 4.36 -0.99 -7.05
N ASP A 96 4.96 -0.32 -6.10
CA ASP A 96 6.17 -0.75 -5.43
C ASP A 96 5.99 -0.56 -3.92
N ASP A 97 5.59 -1.63 -3.24
CA ASP A 97 5.34 -1.61 -1.81
C ASP A 97 6.64 -1.47 -1.00
N TYR A 98 7.77 -1.95 -1.54
CA TYR A 98 9.08 -1.84 -0.91
C TYR A 98 9.55 -0.37 -0.85
N GLU A 99 9.67 0.28 -1.99
CA GLU A 99 10.12 1.68 -2.07
C GLU A 99 9.18 2.61 -1.29
N LYS A 100 7.88 2.35 -1.37
CA LYS A 100 6.89 3.12 -0.63
C LYS A 100 6.98 2.93 0.88
N ALA A 101 7.22 1.72 1.36
CA ALA A 101 7.38 1.43 2.78
C ALA A 101 8.69 2.01 3.32
N LYS A 102 9.77 1.94 2.55
CA LYS A 102 11.05 2.58 2.88
C LYS A 102 10.89 4.09 3.03
N SER A 103 10.31 4.75 2.04
CA SER A 103 9.99 6.18 2.13
C SER A 103 9.07 6.52 3.31
N TYR A 104 8.13 5.65 3.66
CA TYR A 104 7.29 5.82 4.85
C TYR A 104 8.11 5.75 6.14
N ALA A 105 9.06 4.81 6.26
CA ALA A 105 9.94 4.70 7.42
C ALA A 105 10.80 5.96 7.60
N GLU A 106 11.40 6.45 6.53
CA GLU A 106 12.19 7.69 6.50
C GLU A 106 11.39 8.92 6.98
N GLN A 107 10.12 9.02 6.57
CA GLN A 107 9.22 10.10 6.99
C GLN A 107 8.77 10.00 8.46
N HIS A 108 9.00 8.85 9.11
CA HIS A 108 8.59 8.58 10.49
C HIS A 108 9.76 8.18 11.40
N PRO A 109 10.82 9.02 11.53
CA PRO A 109 12.05 8.66 12.24
C PRO A 109 11.84 8.39 13.74
N ASN A 110 10.68 8.75 14.27
CA ASN A 110 10.29 8.48 15.67
C ASN A 110 9.59 7.12 15.86
N TYR A 111 9.44 6.31 14.80
CA TYR A 111 8.85 4.99 14.88
C TYR A 111 9.96 3.94 14.84
N GLY A 112 9.96 3.05 15.82
CA GLY A 112 10.87 1.91 15.84
C GLY A 112 10.34 0.71 15.05
N ALA A 113 11.21 -0.25 14.77
CA ALA A 113 10.96 -1.43 13.95
C ALA A 113 9.67 -2.18 14.30
N LYS A 114 9.37 -2.36 15.59
CA LYS A 114 8.13 -3.03 16.03
C LYS A 114 6.87 -2.27 15.60
N LYS A 115 6.89 -0.94 15.67
CA LYS A 115 5.76 -0.11 15.27
C LYS A 115 5.62 -0.06 13.76
N LEU A 116 6.73 0.09 13.02
CA LEU A 116 6.75 0.06 11.56
C LEU A 116 6.27 -1.29 11.04
N SER A 117 6.78 -2.40 11.57
CA SER A 117 6.33 -3.75 11.20
C SER A 117 4.82 -3.91 11.36
N TYR A 118 4.25 -3.46 12.47
CA TYR A 118 2.80 -3.51 12.69
C TYR A 118 2.03 -2.68 11.66
N ILE A 119 2.49 -1.45 11.38
CA ILE A 119 1.86 -0.55 10.40
C ILE A 119 1.91 -1.16 9.01
N PHE A 120 3.07 -1.66 8.58
CA PHE A 120 3.26 -2.27 7.27
C PHE A 120 2.41 -3.53 7.10
N TYR A 121 2.33 -4.36 8.14
CA TYR A 121 1.43 -5.51 8.15
C TYR A 121 -0.05 -5.10 7.97
N GLN A 122 -0.49 -4.03 8.65
CA GLN A 122 -1.85 -3.49 8.47
C GLN A 122 -2.09 -2.94 7.05
N MET A 123 -1.06 -2.35 6.44
CA MET A 123 -1.07 -1.90 5.05
C MET A 123 -1.05 -3.06 4.05
N GLY A 124 -0.83 -4.30 4.52
CA GLY A 124 -0.85 -5.52 3.72
C GLY A 124 0.43 -5.76 2.93
N ILE A 125 1.55 -5.19 3.40
CA ILE A 125 2.87 -5.46 2.83
C ILE A 125 3.29 -6.87 3.22
N ASP A 126 3.96 -7.56 2.31
CA ASP A 126 4.48 -8.90 2.52
C ASP A 126 5.51 -8.93 3.68
N ARG A 127 5.52 -10.03 4.44
CA ARG A 127 6.41 -10.17 5.60
C ARG A 127 7.88 -10.18 5.22
N ASP A 128 8.22 -10.75 4.06
CA ASP A 128 9.59 -10.81 3.60
C ASP A 128 10.09 -9.39 3.25
N ILE A 129 9.26 -8.59 2.58
CA ILE A 129 9.52 -7.18 2.29
C ILE A 129 9.69 -6.37 3.60
N ILE A 130 8.80 -6.59 4.58
CA ILE A 130 8.90 -5.92 5.89
C ILE A 130 10.24 -6.26 6.56
N SER A 131 10.63 -7.53 6.55
CA SER A 131 11.87 -7.99 7.18
C SER A 131 13.09 -7.40 6.50
N GLU A 132 13.10 -7.35 5.17
CA GLU A 132 14.18 -6.77 4.36
C GLU A 132 14.37 -5.27 4.68
N ILE A 133 13.30 -4.49 4.66
CA ILE A 133 13.35 -3.06 4.96
C ILE A 133 13.87 -2.81 6.39
N LEU A 134 13.37 -3.55 7.38
CA LEU A 134 13.76 -3.34 8.77
C LEU A 134 15.20 -3.79 9.04
N GLU A 135 15.73 -4.76 8.29
CA GLU A 135 17.13 -5.16 8.38
C GLU A 135 18.06 -4.12 7.74
N GLU A 136 17.70 -3.58 6.59
CA GLU A 136 18.47 -2.51 5.94
C GLU A 136 18.52 -1.23 6.78
N GLU A 137 17.42 -0.87 7.44
CA GLU A 137 17.27 0.34 8.27
C GLU A 137 17.90 0.22 9.68
N LYS A 138 18.48 -0.93 10.03
CA LYS A 138 18.89 -1.21 11.40
C LYS A 138 19.95 -0.25 11.93
N ASP A 139 20.98 0.01 11.15
CA ASP A 139 22.07 0.90 11.59
C ASP A 139 21.56 2.34 11.77
N GLU A 140 20.72 2.81 10.85
CA GLU A 140 20.07 4.11 10.94
C GLU A 140 19.07 4.17 12.11
N GLU A 141 18.40 3.06 12.44
CA GLU A 141 17.55 2.98 13.62
C GLU A 141 18.35 3.16 14.91
N ILE A 142 19.53 2.57 15.03
CA ILE A 142 20.44 2.77 16.17
C ILE A 142 20.82 4.24 16.30
N GLU A 143 21.20 4.90 15.21
CA GLU A 143 21.53 6.34 15.26
C GLU A 143 20.31 7.20 15.64
N ARG A 144 19.11 6.85 15.16
CA ARG A 144 17.87 7.51 15.59
C ARG A 144 17.58 7.33 17.08
N ILE A 145 17.85 6.15 17.64
CA ILE A 145 17.72 5.88 19.07
C ILE A 145 18.69 6.77 19.86
N LYS A 146 19.99 6.84 19.46
CA LYS A 146 21.01 7.68 20.09
C LYS A 146 20.56 9.15 20.12
N ALA A 147 20.12 9.68 18.98
CA ALA A 147 19.63 11.05 18.89
C ALA A 147 18.41 11.32 19.79
N LEU A 148 17.45 10.38 19.85
CA LEU A 148 16.28 10.47 20.71
C LEU A 148 16.64 10.36 22.20
N TRP A 149 17.60 9.50 22.54
CA TRP A 149 18.12 9.32 23.89
C TRP A 149 18.71 10.60 24.44
N LEU A 150 19.57 11.25 23.67
CA LEU A 150 20.18 12.55 24.02
C LEU A 150 19.11 13.64 24.17
N LYS A 151 18.13 13.68 23.27
CA LYS A 151 17.02 14.65 23.33
C LYS A 151 16.15 14.51 24.58
N LEU A 152 16.09 13.33 25.19
CA LEU A 152 15.36 13.12 26.44
C LEU A 152 16.05 13.75 27.67
N GLY A 153 17.31 14.19 27.54
CA GLY A 153 18.06 14.95 28.58
C GLY A 153 18.28 14.16 29.87
N GLU A 154 18.22 14.84 31.00
CA GLU A 154 18.51 14.28 32.34
C GLU A 154 17.38 13.42 32.96
N ARG A 155 16.49 12.89 32.12
CA ARG A 155 15.44 11.98 32.63
C ARG A 155 16.06 10.69 33.14
N GLU A 156 15.44 10.12 34.17
CA GLU A 156 15.79 8.77 34.67
C GLU A 156 15.84 7.74 33.52
N GLU A 157 16.90 6.94 33.46
CA GLU A 157 17.16 5.96 32.38
C GLU A 157 15.93 5.08 32.09
N ARG A 158 15.30 4.57 33.14
CA ARG A 158 14.09 3.75 33.01
C ARG A 158 12.98 4.46 32.23
N LYS A 159 12.76 5.76 32.50
CA LYS A 159 11.73 6.55 31.82
C LYS A 159 12.08 6.84 30.36
N LYS A 160 13.39 7.00 30.05
CA LYS A 160 13.87 7.11 28.67
C LYS A 160 13.59 5.81 27.91
N ILE A 161 13.96 4.66 28.46
CA ILE A 161 13.72 3.35 27.87
C ILE A 161 12.21 3.13 27.63
N GLU A 162 11.37 3.37 28.63
CA GLU A 162 9.91 3.24 28.49
C GLU A 162 9.34 4.15 27.40
N SER A 163 9.91 5.35 27.22
CA SER A 163 9.52 6.28 26.17
C SER A 163 9.86 5.74 24.78
N LEU A 164 11.03 5.13 24.59
CA LEU A 164 11.47 4.55 23.32
C LEU A 164 10.71 3.25 23.00
N LEU A 165 10.45 2.41 24.00
CA LEU A 165 9.63 1.21 23.85
C LEU A 165 8.21 1.55 23.37
N ARG A 166 7.59 2.61 23.89
CA ARG A 166 6.28 3.11 23.40
C ARG A 166 6.29 3.59 21.96
N LYS A 167 7.44 4.03 21.47
CA LYS A 167 7.65 4.40 20.07
C LYS A 167 7.87 3.19 19.15
N GLY A 168 8.02 1.98 19.74
CA GLY A 168 8.19 0.72 19.02
C GLY A 168 9.64 0.32 18.77
N PHE A 169 10.62 1.00 19.38
CA PHE A 169 12.00 0.54 19.36
C PHE A 169 12.15 -0.73 20.17
N LEU A 170 13.04 -1.64 19.74
CA LEU A 170 13.28 -2.88 20.48
C LEU A 170 14.23 -2.65 21.64
N TYR A 171 13.99 -3.33 22.75
CA TYR A 171 14.83 -3.18 23.95
C TYR A 171 16.32 -3.47 23.68
N LYS A 172 16.60 -4.51 22.87
CA LYS A 172 17.98 -4.86 22.48
C LYS A 172 18.68 -3.70 21.76
N ASP A 173 17.99 -3.04 20.81
CA ASP A 173 18.55 -1.97 20.01
C ASP A 173 18.71 -0.68 20.84
N ILE A 174 17.80 -0.45 21.81
CA ILE A 174 17.95 0.64 22.80
C ILE A 174 19.20 0.43 23.65
N LYS A 175 19.45 -0.79 24.14
CA LYS A 175 20.65 -1.10 24.96
C LYS A 175 21.93 -1.00 24.14
N GLU A 176 21.92 -1.45 22.88
CA GLU A 176 23.02 -1.30 21.94
C GLU A 176 23.36 0.19 21.72
N ALA A 177 22.37 1.02 21.43
CA ALA A 177 22.54 2.45 21.24
C ALA A 177 23.12 3.15 22.51
N ILE A 178 22.68 2.74 23.70
CA ILE A 178 23.21 3.28 24.97
C ILE A 178 24.67 2.91 25.13
N SER A 179 25.05 1.63 24.91
CA SER A 179 26.42 1.17 25.00
C SER A 179 27.36 1.92 24.05
N LEU A 180 26.92 2.14 22.80
CA LEU A 180 27.69 2.91 21.83
C LEU A 180 27.90 4.36 22.25
N LEU A 181 26.90 5.00 22.87
CA LEU A 181 27.03 6.38 23.39
C LEU A 181 28.01 6.43 24.56
N GLU A 182 28.01 5.46 25.48
CA GLU A 182 28.95 5.37 26.58
C GLU A 182 30.41 5.20 26.09
N GLU A 183 30.61 4.39 25.05
CA GLU A 183 31.93 4.23 24.43
C GLU A 183 32.43 5.51 23.71
N GLU A 184 31.51 6.27 23.09
CA GLU A 184 31.86 7.55 22.43
C GLU A 184 32.22 8.67 23.43
N GLU A 185 31.71 8.63 24.67
CA GLU A 185 32.03 9.59 25.73
C GLU A 185 33.36 9.32 26.45
N GLU A 186 33.91 8.09 26.34
CA GLU A 186 35.18 7.72 26.96
C GLU A 186 36.43 8.12 26.15
N TRP A 187 36.25 8.64 24.94
CA TRP A 187 37.35 9.10 24.04
C TRP A 187 37.40 10.62 23.93
#